data_034fee033cfe8c668c074c2f7fcb2eb9
#
_entry.id   034fee033cfe8c668c074c2f7fcb2eb9
#
_cell.length_a   1.000
_cell.length_b   1.000
_cell.length_c   1.000
_cell.angle_alpha   90.00
_cell.angle_beta   90.00
_cell.angle_gamma   90.00
#
_symmetry.space_group_name_H-M   'P 1'
#
loop_
_entity.id
_entity.type
_entity.pdbx_description
1 polymer ?
#
loop_
_entity_poly.entity_id
_entity_poly.type
_entity_poly.pdbx_seq_one_letter_code
_entity_poly.pdbx_strand_id
1 'polypeptide(L)'
;MSSIDWKQIAEWDKKYNVHAFSTAAEYGTTFIERTEGNYLIKPDGTRLLDFYNQLYCVNAGQNVPEIQAGIKDALDRYGFVWDIYTTDYKAEVSKLLIEDILKDSGWAAKVRYALGGGDAVETALLIARLYTGKPLIAGREHGYHGVSAGAVQLTRMVPSRSFASYESEEAPIKTVPGSVFQNTFVCPAPFCYRCSLGHKYPACKCARADGLLPCVAQTEELIRSHNVASVAAIITEPAYGAGTIMPPPEYLPQIEDMKNRLGILWIVDEVLMGFGRLGAWFGHQADCVTTRPVKPDMMTLAKGITSSALPLGAVVVSKEIADFMDSIRWNHVCTFAGHPVCMAAAKYNLEYLIKNDIPAKSKEAGVYFRAGLEDLASKHSTIGFIGGAGMFWQVEIVKDKDTREAFVPEDRFTTFSGDLSKWPIHLISDAAAEKGVLVGGFVPNTLRMGGACNTTKEELDKVLDALDYAFTHLEKTLL
;
A
#
# COMPACT_ATOMS: atom_id res chain seq x y z
N MET A 1 -9.58 31.89 -19.22
CA MET A 1 -8.97 31.65 -17.89
C MET A 1 -7.66 32.41 -17.87
N SER A 2 -7.35 33.19 -16.80
CA SER A 2 -6.03 33.83 -16.67
C SER A 2 -4.96 32.75 -16.65
N SER A 3 -3.83 32.98 -17.32
CA SER A 3 -2.68 32.06 -17.25
C SER A 3 -2.21 31.93 -15.81
N ILE A 4 -2.01 30.71 -15.33
CA ILE A 4 -1.49 30.42 -13.99
C ILE A 4 -0.03 30.91 -13.93
N ASP A 5 0.28 31.75 -12.95
CA ASP A 5 1.67 32.17 -12.68
C ASP A 5 2.35 31.12 -11.78
N TRP A 6 2.99 30.14 -12.40
CA TRP A 6 3.66 29.05 -11.70
C TRP A 6 4.84 29.49 -10.83
N LYS A 7 5.48 30.62 -11.16
CA LYS A 7 6.54 31.19 -10.33
C LYS A 7 5.98 31.69 -9.01
N GLN A 8 4.89 32.44 -9.07
CA GLN A 8 4.20 32.95 -7.89
C GLN A 8 3.62 31.78 -7.04
N ILE A 9 3.09 30.71 -7.70
CA ILE A 9 2.61 29.51 -7.00
C ILE A 9 3.76 28.85 -6.23
N ALA A 10 4.95 28.69 -6.85
CA ALA A 10 6.13 28.12 -6.18
C ALA A 10 6.56 28.93 -4.93
N GLU A 11 6.55 30.27 -5.05
CA GLU A 11 6.86 31.14 -3.91
C GLU A 11 5.87 30.97 -2.76
N TRP A 12 4.58 30.87 -3.06
CA TRP A 12 3.54 30.64 -2.05
C TRP A 12 3.63 29.26 -1.42
N ASP A 13 3.85 28.22 -2.24
CA ASP A 13 3.99 26.85 -1.79
C ASP A 13 5.15 26.71 -0.80
N LYS A 14 6.33 27.25 -1.15
CA LYS A 14 7.51 27.27 -0.30
C LYS A 14 7.29 28.06 1.00
N LYS A 15 6.52 29.15 0.95
CA LYS A 15 6.32 30.06 2.09
C LYS A 15 5.26 29.57 3.08
N TYR A 16 4.21 28.90 2.58
CA TYR A 16 3.01 28.66 3.38
C TYR A 16 2.71 27.19 3.65
N ASN A 17 3.31 26.27 2.91
CA ASN A 17 3.08 24.84 3.09
C ASN A 17 4.24 24.14 3.81
N VAL A 18 3.91 23.08 4.55
CA VAL A 18 4.86 22.13 5.11
C VAL A 18 4.75 20.83 4.32
N HIS A 19 5.84 20.41 3.71
CA HIS A 19 5.87 19.20 2.91
C HIS A 19 6.49 18.03 3.67
N ALA A 20 5.99 16.82 3.42
CA ALA A 20 6.61 15.59 3.86
C ALA A 20 7.77 15.20 2.93
N PHE A 21 8.79 14.53 3.46
CA PHE A 21 9.95 13.99 2.73
C PHE A 21 10.82 15.01 1.98
N SER A 22 10.66 16.31 2.22
CA SER A 22 11.38 17.35 1.51
C SER A 22 11.82 18.46 2.47
N THR A 23 12.97 19.05 2.19
CA THR A 23 13.41 20.29 2.84
C THR A 23 12.82 21.49 2.12
N ALA A 24 12.81 22.66 2.77
CA ALA A 24 12.30 23.88 2.15
C ALA A 24 13.05 24.29 0.86
N ALA A 25 14.27 23.81 0.66
CA ALA A 25 15.04 24.06 -0.57
C ALA A 25 14.49 23.30 -1.79
N GLU A 26 13.84 22.16 -1.56
CA GLU A 26 13.34 21.26 -2.60
C GLU A 26 11.91 21.57 -3.05
N TYR A 27 11.20 22.49 -2.36
CA TYR A 27 9.82 22.82 -2.67
C TYR A 27 9.66 23.60 -3.99
N GLY A 28 8.54 23.37 -4.68
CA GLY A 28 8.15 24.12 -5.86
C GLY A 28 8.98 23.85 -7.10
N THR A 29 9.53 22.62 -7.23
CA THR A 29 10.37 22.25 -8.37
C THR A 29 9.61 21.49 -9.48
N THR A 30 8.50 20.82 -9.14
CA THR A 30 7.71 20.03 -10.08
C THR A 30 6.25 20.48 -10.06
N PHE A 31 5.78 20.99 -11.20
CA PHE A 31 4.40 21.46 -11.35
C PHE A 31 3.59 20.47 -12.16
N ILE A 32 2.38 20.17 -11.70
CA ILE A 32 1.38 19.40 -12.43
C ILE A 32 0.18 20.32 -12.68
N GLU A 33 -0.10 20.60 -13.94
CA GLU A 33 -1.22 21.45 -14.34
C GLU A 33 -2.54 20.68 -14.34
N ARG A 34 -2.53 19.45 -14.85
CA ARG A 34 -3.70 18.58 -14.91
C ARG A 34 -3.30 17.11 -15.00
N THR A 35 -4.29 16.24 -14.85
CA THR A 35 -4.13 14.79 -14.99
C THR A 35 -5.07 14.25 -16.06
N GLU A 36 -4.69 13.15 -16.75
CA GLU A 36 -5.46 12.57 -17.84
C GLU A 36 -5.13 11.08 -18.00
N GLY A 37 -6.09 10.21 -17.74
CA GLY A 37 -5.86 8.75 -17.79
C GLY A 37 -4.71 8.33 -16.88
N ASN A 38 -3.65 7.78 -17.45
CA ASN A 38 -2.46 7.33 -16.70
C ASN A 38 -1.32 8.37 -16.72
N TYR A 39 -1.62 9.64 -17.06
CA TYR A 39 -0.60 10.67 -17.23
C TYR A 39 -0.79 11.87 -16.32
N LEU A 40 0.33 12.40 -15.84
CA LEU A 40 0.44 13.74 -15.26
C LEU A 40 0.93 14.70 -16.34
N ILE A 41 0.32 15.88 -16.45
CA ILE A 41 0.61 16.87 -17.47
C ILE A 41 1.22 18.10 -16.82
N LYS A 42 2.43 18.47 -17.25
CA LYS A 42 3.12 19.69 -16.82
C LYS A 42 2.58 20.95 -17.52
N PRO A 43 2.85 22.16 -16.99
CA PRO A 43 2.46 23.41 -17.61
C PRO A 43 3.01 23.63 -19.03
N ASP A 44 4.14 23.03 -19.36
CA ASP A 44 4.76 23.07 -20.69
C ASP A 44 4.17 22.04 -21.69
N GLY A 45 3.16 21.28 -21.24
CA GLY A 45 2.51 20.23 -22.02
C GLY A 45 3.22 18.87 -21.96
N THR A 46 4.35 18.75 -21.26
CA THR A 46 5.04 17.46 -21.07
C THR A 46 4.11 16.45 -20.40
N ARG A 47 4.00 15.26 -21.00
CA ARG A 47 3.20 14.14 -20.51
C ARG A 47 4.11 13.13 -19.82
N LEU A 48 3.89 12.89 -18.53
CA LEU A 48 4.59 11.88 -17.73
C LEU A 48 3.66 10.70 -17.45
N LEU A 49 4.00 9.52 -17.94
CA LEU A 49 3.29 8.29 -17.62
C LEU A 49 3.53 7.97 -16.14
N ASP A 50 2.46 7.98 -15.34
CA ASP A 50 2.54 7.80 -13.90
C ASP A 50 2.55 6.30 -13.52
N PHE A 51 3.71 5.69 -13.61
CA PHE A 51 3.91 4.31 -13.20
C PHE A 51 4.34 4.18 -11.72
N TYR A 52 4.28 5.29 -10.99
CA TYR A 52 4.27 5.35 -9.53
C TYR A 52 2.83 5.44 -8.97
N ASN A 53 1.87 5.77 -9.86
CA ASN A 53 0.42 5.77 -9.69
C ASN A 53 -0.04 6.51 -8.43
N GLN A 54 0.57 7.68 -8.17
CA GLN A 54 0.29 8.54 -7.00
C GLN A 54 0.25 7.71 -5.69
N LEU A 55 1.29 6.96 -5.40
CA LEU A 55 1.38 6.01 -4.28
C LEU A 55 0.42 4.80 -4.43
N TYR A 56 0.23 4.32 -5.68
CA TYR A 56 -0.61 3.15 -6.00
C TYR A 56 -2.09 3.34 -5.62
N CYS A 57 -2.59 4.58 -5.80
CA CYS A 57 -3.93 4.95 -5.36
C CYS A 57 -4.96 5.00 -6.48
N VAL A 58 -4.50 5.22 -7.73
CA VAL A 58 -5.36 5.56 -8.87
C VAL A 58 -5.62 4.30 -9.72
N ASN A 59 -6.38 3.36 -9.18
CA ASN A 59 -6.55 2.04 -9.81
C ASN A 59 -7.26 2.10 -11.17
N ALA A 60 -8.24 2.99 -11.33
CA ALA A 60 -9.02 3.17 -12.56
C ALA A 60 -8.38 4.14 -13.58
N GLY A 61 -7.25 4.77 -13.23
CA GLY A 61 -6.74 5.94 -13.97
C GLY A 61 -7.38 7.25 -13.49
N GLN A 62 -6.82 8.36 -13.94
CA GLN A 62 -7.24 9.72 -13.57
C GLN A 62 -8.48 10.16 -14.36
N ASN A 63 -9.34 10.94 -13.70
CA ASN A 63 -10.44 11.67 -14.33
C ASN A 63 -11.40 10.80 -15.16
N VAL A 64 -11.73 9.59 -14.66
CA VAL A 64 -12.71 8.69 -15.29
C VAL A 64 -14.06 9.41 -15.40
N PRO A 65 -14.63 9.56 -16.61
CA PRO A 65 -15.84 10.39 -16.82
C PRO A 65 -17.04 9.94 -16.00
N GLU A 66 -17.27 8.63 -15.88
CA GLU A 66 -18.37 8.05 -15.12
C GLU A 66 -18.27 8.40 -13.62
N ILE A 67 -17.06 8.31 -13.04
CA ILE A 67 -16.82 8.64 -11.64
C ILE A 67 -17.04 10.15 -11.42
N GLN A 68 -16.52 11.00 -12.32
CA GLN A 68 -16.70 12.44 -12.22
C GLN A 68 -18.17 12.88 -12.37
N ALA A 69 -18.92 12.24 -13.26
CA ALA A 69 -20.33 12.51 -13.42
C ALA A 69 -21.11 12.20 -12.12
N GLY A 70 -20.81 11.05 -11.50
CA GLY A 70 -21.41 10.66 -10.24
C GLY A 70 -21.08 11.60 -9.07
N ILE A 71 -19.84 12.09 -9.01
CA ILE A 71 -19.44 13.09 -8.01
C ILE A 71 -20.21 14.40 -8.21
N LYS A 72 -20.38 14.87 -9.44
CA LYS A 72 -21.15 16.09 -9.77
C LYS A 72 -22.63 15.94 -9.41
N ASP A 73 -23.27 14.80 -9.76
CA ASP A 73 -24.64 14.51 -9.36
C ASP A 73 -24.82 14.55 -7.84
N ALA A 74 -23.89 13.94 -7.11
CA ALA A 74 -23.93 13.96 -5.66
C ALA A 74 -23.75 15.36 -5.05
N LEU A 75 -22.91 16.20 -5.65
CA LEU A 75 -22.75 17.61 -5.24
C LEU A 75 -24.02 18.43 -5.45
N ASP A 76 -24.76 18.16 -6.54
CA ASP A 76 -26.02 18.84 -6.81
C ASP A 76 -27.13 18.40 -5.85
N ARG A 77 -27.07 17.16 -5.32
CA ARG A 77 -28.09 16.59 -4.42
C ARG A 77 -27.77 16.78 -2.94
N TYR A 78 -26.50 16.72 -2.56
CA TYR A 78 -26.07 16.70 -1.17
C TYR A 78 -24.98 17.74 -0.90
N GLY A 79 -25.15 18.52 0.19
CA GLY A 79 -24.03 19.15 0.87
C GLY A 79 -23.34 18.12 1.78
N PHE A 80 -23.48 18.31 3.09
CA PHE A 80 -23.00 17.34 4.09
C PHE A 80 -24.19 16.65 4.77
N VAL A 81 -24.12 15.34 4.95
CA VAL A 81 -25.06 14.54 5.74
C VAL A 81 -24.27 13.72 6.75
N TRP A 82 -24.56 13.90 8.04
CA TRP A 82 -23.87 13.18 9.10
C TRP A 82 -24.18 11.67 9.06
N ASP A 83 -23.19 10.87 9.42
CA ASP A 83 -23.16 9.40 9.33
C ASP A 83 -24.32 8.67 10.05
N ILE A 84 -24.97 9.30 11.04
CA ILE A 84 -26.17 8.72 11.68
C ILE A 84 -27.39 8.64 10.75
N TYR A 85 -27.41 9.44 9.70
CA TYR A 85 -28.48 9.40 8.70
C TYR A 85 -28.13 8.44 7.56
N THR A 86 -29.15 7.85 6.98
CA THR A 86 -29.00 6.96 5.83
C THR A 86 -29.06 7.78 4.53
N THR A 87 -28.07 7.54 3.65
CA THR A 87 -28.08 8.02 2.28
C THR A 87 -28.07 6.82 1.33
N ASP A 88 -28.62 7.00 0.13
CA ASP A 88 -28.64 5.98 -0.92
C ASP A 88 -27.21 5.49 -1.24
N TYR A 89 -26.28 6.40 -1.56
CA TYR A 89 -24.92 6.04 -1.90
C TYR A 89 -24.23 5.21 -0.83
N LYS A 90 -24.42 5.54 0.47
CA LYS A 90 -23.82 4.76 1.56
C LYS A 90 -24.35 3.32 1.60
N ALA A 91 -25.64 3.14 1.46
CA ALA A 91 -26.28 1.82 1.46
C ALA A 91 -25.85 1.00 0.22
N GLU A 92 -25.85 1.62 -0.95
CA GLU A 92 -25.47 0.98 -2.22
C GLU A 92 -24.00 0.54 -2.24
N VAL A 93 -23.06 1.38 -1.77
CA VAL A 93 -21.63 1.00 -1.67
C VAL A 93 -21.45 -0.18 -0.73
N SER A 94 -22.14 -0.18 0.42
CA SER A 94 -22.07 -1.31 1.36
C SER A 94 -22.59 -2.60 0.72
N LYS A 95 -23.69 -2.52 -0.02
CA LYS A 95 -24.25 -3.65 -0.78
C LYS A 95 -23.28 -4.14 -1.86
N LEU A 96 -22.73 -3.23 -2.69
CA LEU A 96 -21.75 -3.58 -3.73
C LEU A 96 -20.53 -4.30 -3.14
N LEU A 97 -20.02 -3.82 -2.01
CA LEU A 97 -18.87 -4.46 -1.35
C LEU A 97 -19.21 -5.87 -0.83
N ILE A 98 -20.33 -6.04 -0.15
CA ILE A 98 -20.67 -7.29 0.54
C ILE A 98 -21.32 -8.32 -0.40
N GLU A 99 -22.33 -7.93 -1.19
CA GLU A 99 -23.13 -8.86 -1.98
C GLU A 99 -22.58 -9.11 -3.38
N ASP A 100 -21.80 -8.15 -3.96
CA ASP A 100 -21.31 -8.29 -5.32
C ASP A 100 -19.80 -8.64 -5.34
N ILE A 101 -18.96 -7.89 -4.61
CA ILE A 101 -17.49 -8.05 -4.65
C ILE A 101 -17.03 -9.15 -3.68
N LEU A 102 -17.58 -9.20 -2.46
CA LEU A 102 -17.18 -10.14 -1.41
C LEU A 102 -18.15 -11.32 -1.23
N LYS A 103 -19.13 -11.50 -2.13
CA LYS A 103 -20.17 -12.53 -2.04
C LYS A 103 -19.65 -13.94 -1.75
N ASP A 104 -18.51 -14.30 -2.37
CA ASP A 104 -17.91 -15.63 -2.26
C ASP A 104 -16.83 -15.71 -1.16
N SER A 105 -16.60 -14.62 -0.41
CA SER A 105 -15.58 -14.58 0.65
C SER A 105 -15.90 -15.50 1.84
N GLY A 106 -17.20 -15.65 2.14
CA GLY A 106 -17.74 -16.49 3.23
C GLY A 106 -17.38 -15.99 4.64
N TRP A 107 -16.99 -14.70 4.78
CA TRP A 107 -16.68 -14.10 6.07
C TRP A 107 -17.19 -12.67 6.23
N ALA A 108 -17.16 -11.84 5.17
CA ALA A 108 -17.52 -10.43 5.21
C ALA A 108 -19.02 -10.22 5.45
N ALA A 109 -19.39 -9.32 6.36
CA ALA A 109 -20.78 -9.11 6.74
C ALA A 109 -21.19 -7.63 6.74
N LYS A 110 -20.39 -6.72 7.28
CA LYS A 110 -20.74 -5.29 7.40
C LYS A 110 -19.53 -4.38 7.14
N VAL A 111 -19.83 -3.11 6.88
CA VAL A 111 -18.82 -2.08 6.59
C VAL A 111 -18.98 -0.90 7.55
N ARG A 112 -17.87 -0.44 8.12
CA ARG A 112 -17.74 0.86 8.80
C ARG A 112 -16.88 1.79 7.97
N TYR A 113 -17.36 2.98 7.64
CA TYR A 113 -16.62 3.96 6.88
C TYR A 113 -15.71 4.83 7.75
N ALA A 114 -14.65 5.34 7.12
CA ALA A 114 -13.58 6.15 7.69
C ALA A 114 -13.13 7.20 6.65
N LEU A 115 -12.24 8.12 7.00
CA LEU A 115 -11.78 9.18 6.10
C LEU A 115 -10.68 8.74 5.13
N GLY A 116 -9.89 7.76 5.51
CA GLY A 116 -8.79 7.25 4.72
C GLY A 116 -8.17 6.03 5.37
N GLY A 117 -7.02 5.53 4.83
CA GLY A 117 -6.40 4.28 5.26
C GLY A 117 -6.00 4.28 6.73
N GLY A 118 -5.31 5.32 7.20
CA GLY A 118 -4.89 5.41 8.60
C GLY A 118 -6.08 5.44 9.58
N ASP A 119 -7.15 6.17 9.24
CA ASP A 119 -8.37 6.20 10.03
C ASP A 119 -9.14 4.86 10.01
N ALA A 120 -9.13 4.16 8.87
CA ALA A 120 -9.66 2.80 8.78
C ALA A 120 -8.87 1.83 9.66
N VAL A 121 -7.54 1.90 9.66
CA VAL A 121 -6.70 1.10 10.56
C VAL A 121 -7.00 1.41 12.02
N GLU A 122 -7.01 2.68 12.43
CA GLU A 122 -7.39 3.07 13.82
C GLU A 122 -8.74 2.48 14.23
N THR A 123 -9.72 2.58 13.33
CA THR A 123 -11.06 2.01 13.55
C THR A 123 -11.01 0.50 13.74
N ALA A 124 -10.24 -0.23 12.92
CA ALA A 124 -10.07 -1.67 13.06
C ALA A 124 -9.36 -2.06 14.38
N LEU A 125 -8.32 -1.31 14.78
CA LEU A 125 -7.62 -1.52 16.05
C LEU A 125 -8.54 -1.29 17.25
N LEU A 126 -9.40 -0.26 17.20
CA LEU A 126 -10.39 0.00 18.23
C LEU A 126 -11.43 -1.12 18.32
N ILE A 127 -11.97 -1.59 17.18
CA ILE A 127 -12.91 -2.72 17.15
C ILE A 127 -12.26 -3.98 17.71
N ALA A 128 -11.01 -4.29 17.33
CA ALA A 128 -10.30 -5.46 17.82
C ALA A 128 -10.16 -5.46 19.34
N ARG A 129 -9.76 -4.32 19.91
CA ARG A 129 -9.62 -4.15 21.36
C ARG A 129 -10.97 -4.20 22.08
N LEU A 130 -11.99 -3.58 21.51
CA LEU A 130 -13.34 -3.56 22.08
C LEU A 130 -13.95 -4.97 22.11
N TYR A 131 -13.85 -5.69 20.99
CA TYR A 131 -14.41 -7.05 20.84
C TYR A 131 -13.71 -8.05 21.75
N THR A 132 -12.39 -7.98 21.86
CA THR A 132 -11.60 -8.98 22.60
C THR A 132 -11.36 -8.61 24.07
N GLY A 133 -11.49 -7.35 24.44
CA GLY A 133 -11.07 -6.82 25.75
C GLY A 133 -9.56 -6.82 25.96
N LYS A 134 -8.75 -7.04 24.91
CA LYS A 134 -7.29 -7.20 24.99
C LYS A 134 -6.57 -5.98 24.42
N PRO A 135 -5.42 -5.54 24.99
CA PRO A 135 -4.78 -4.29 24.57
C PRO A 135 -3.79 -4.42 23.41
N LEU A 136 -3.09 -5.57 23.27
CA LEU A 136 -1.92 -5.65 22.39
C LEU A 136 -2.29 -5.99 20.95
N ILE A 137 -1.57 -5.37 20.02
CA ILE A 137 -1.64 -5.66 18.58
C ILE A 137 -0.25 -6.03 18.07
N ALA A 138 -0.16 -7.16 17.36
CA ALA A 138 1.04 -7.57 16.64
C ALA A 138 1.08 -6.96 15.24
N GLY A 139 2.17 -6.28 14.89
CA GLY A 139 2.45 -5.79 13.55
C GLY A 139 3.59 -6.53 12.87
N ARG A 140 4.08 -5.99 11.75
CA ARG A 140 5.18 -6.57 10.98
C ARG A 140 6.30 -5.57 10.75
N GLU A 141 7.55 -6.05 10.73
CA GLU A 141 8.66 -5.32 10.11
C GLU A 141 8.28 -4.95 8.68
N HIS A 142 8.74 -3.80 8.22
CA HIS A 142 8.47 -3.23 6.89
C HIS A 142 7.00 -2.90 6.59
N GLY A 143 6.07 -3.09 7.54
CA GLY A 143 4.65 -2.75 7.37
C GLY A 143 4.40 -1.24 7.39
N TYR A 144 3.35 -0.81 6.69
CA TYR A 144 2.86 0.57 6.72
C TYR A 144 1.33 0.60 6.88
N HIS A 145 0.86 1.18 7.98
CA HIS A 145 -0.55 1.20 8.35
C HIS A 145 -1.10 2.62 8.59
N GLY A 146 -0.30 3.64 8.35
CA GLY A 146 -0.65 5.05 8.56
C GLY A 146 0.24 5.74 9.59
N VAL A 147 -0.06 7.02 9.84
CA VAL A 147 0.73 7.92 10.71
C VAL A 147 -0.06 8.51 11.87
N SER A 148 -1.31 8.06 12.08
CA SER A 148 -2.09 8.34 13.28
C SER A 148 -1.54 7.60 14.49
N ALA A 149 -1.99 7.95 15.70
CA ALA A 149 -1.34 7.52 16.95
C ALA A 149 -1.24 5.99 17.13
N GLY A 150 -2.26 5.23 16.79
CA GLY A 150 -2.22 3.75 16.85
C GLY A 150 -1.53 3.13 15.65
N ALA A 151 -1.84 3.61 14.45
CA ALA A 151 -1.29 3.07 13.20
C ALA A 151 0.22 3.29 13.08
N VAL A 152 0.75 4.44 13.50
CA VAL A 152 2.19 4.74 13.43
C VAL A 152 3.05 3.80 14.27
N GLN A 153 2.48 3.22 15.34
CA GLN A 153 3.16 2.23 16.17
C GLN A 153 3.43 0.92 15.41
N LEU A 154 2.60 0.62 14.44
CA LEU A 154 2.65 -0.58 13.59
C LEU A 154 3.35 -0.33 12.26
N THR A 155 3.60 0.95 11.93
CA THR A 155 4.34 1.35 10.72
C THR A 155 5.84 1.26 10.96
N ARG A 156 6.50 0.33 10.25
CA ARG A 156 7.91 -0.02 10.40
C ARG A 156 8.58 -0.16 9.03
N MET A 157 8.58 0.89 8.24
CA MET A 157 9.21 0.89 6.91
C MET A 157 10.70 0.52 6.99
N VAL A 158 11.36 0.92 8.08
CA VAL A 158 12.68 0.44 8.46
C VAL A 158 12.54 -0.40 9.72
N PRO A 159 13.01 -1.66 9.76
CA PRO A 159 12.73 -2.61 10.85
C PRO A 159 13.02 -2.09 12.26
N SER A 160 14.11 -1.34 12.40
CA SER A 160 14.57 -0.84 13.70
C SER A 160 13.94 0.48 14.14
N ARG A 161 13.03 1.11 13.33
CA ARG A 161 12.59 2.48 13.57
C ARG A 161 11.11 2.70 13.33
N SER A 162 10.51 3.51 14.20
CA SER A 162 9.18 4.07 13.95
C SER A 162 9.24 5.06 12.79
N PHE A 163 8.21 5.07 11.95
CA PHE A 163 8.05 6.08 10.90
C PHE A 163 7.89 7.51 11.45
N ALA A 164 7.51 7.66 12.71
CA ALA A 164 7.51 8.94 13.42
C ALA A 164 8.94 9.33 13.82
N SER A 165 9.77 9.64 12.83
CA SER A 165 11.14 10.12 12.99
C SER A 165 11.38 11.31 12.10
N TYR A 166 12.40 12.10 12.43
CA TYR A 166 12.88 13.19 11.58
C TYR A 166 14.40 13.19 11.51
N GLU A 167 14.94 13.76 10.46
CA GLU A 167 16.36 13.90 10.21
C GLU A 167 16.72 15.37 10.08
N SER A 168 17.89 15.76 10.60
CA SER A 168 18.46 17.08 10.42
C SER A 168 19.98 16.97 10.35
N GLU A 169 20.67 18.02 9.88
CA GLU A 169 22.14 18.06 9.84
C GLU A 169 22.75 17.84 11.24
N GLU A 170 22.10 18.33 12.29
CA GLU A 170 22.56 18.21 13.68
C GLU A 170 22.21 16.86 14.33
N ALA A 171 21.21 16.17 13.80
CA ALA A 171 20.72 14.91 14.34
C ALA A 171 20.26 14.01 13.20
N PRO A 172 21.13 13.07 12.75
CA PRO A 172 20.86 12.22 11.61
C PRO A 172 19.53 11.46 11.69
N ILE A 173 19.09 11.11 12.90
CA ILE A 173 17.76 10.57 13.10
C ILE A 173 17.32 10.76 14.55
N LYS A 174 16.15 11.36 14.74
CA LYS A 174 15.45 11.39 16.03
C LYS A 174 14.06 10.79 15.92
N THR A 175 13.78 9.84 16.79
CA THR A 175 12.40 9.39 17.00
C THR A 175 11.62 10.46 17.75
N VAL A 176 10.43 10.78 17.25
CA VAL A 176 9.55 11.74 17.92
C VAL A 176 9.25 11.25 19.34
N PRO A 177 9.50 12.06 20.41
CA PRO A 177 9.17 11.66 21.78
C PRO A 177 7.69 11.24 21.90
N GLY A 178 7.43 10.14 22.59
CA GLY A 178 6.07 9.60 22.76
C GLY A 178 5.58 8.75 21.57
N SER A 179 6.34 8.59 20.50
CA SER A 179 6.01 7.67 19.39
C SER A 179 6.36 6.21 19.69
N VAL A 180 7.00 5.93 20.82
CA VAL A 180 7.25 4.57 21.33
C VAL A 180 6.09 4.20 22.25
N PHE A 181 5.22 3.33 21.77
CA PHE A 181 3.97 3.01 22.46
C PHE A 181 3.99 1.62 23.08
N GLN A 182 3.21 1.46 24.12
CA GLN A 182 3.25 0.27 24.98
C GLN A 182 2.34 -0.88 24.53
N ASN A 183 1.43 -0.64 23.58
CA ASN A 183 0.37 -1.60 23.23
C ASN A 183 0.54 -2.25 21.85
N THR A 184 1.76 -2.27 21.32
CA THR A 184 2.08 -2.94 20.06
C THR A 184 3.44 -3.59 20.14
N PHE A 185 3.64 -4.63 19.34
CA PHE A 185 4.95 -5.24 19.10
C PHE A 185 5.05 -5.67 17.64
N VAL A 186 6.26 -5.93 17.18
CA VAL A 186 6.56 -6.17 15.77
C VAL A 186 7.16 -7.56 15.60
N CYS A 187 6.69 -8.26 14.59
CA CYS A 187 7.10 -9.60 14.22
C CYS A 187 7.88 -9.58 12.88
N PRO A 188 8.72 -10.60 12.60
CA PRO A 188 9.48 -10.67 11.36
C PRO A 188 8.61 -10.58 10.11
N ALA A 189 9.09 -9.86 9.08
CA ALA A 189 8.46 -9.81 7.78
C ALA A 189 8.75 -11.07 6.96
N PRO A 190 7.84 -11.49 6.05
CA PRO A 190 8.07 -12.59 5.12
C PRO A 190 8.92 -12.16 3.92
N PHE A 191 10.08 -11.53 4.16
CA PHE A 191 10.96 -11.01 3.12
C PHE A 191 11.94 -12.07 2.64
N CYS A 192 11.49 -12.92 1.72
CA CYS A 192 12.26 -14.10 1.30
C CYS A 192 13.58 -13.77 0.61
N TYR A 193 13.69 -12.66 -0.12
CA TYR A 193 14.94 -12.27 -0.78
C TYR A 193 16.01 -11.82 0.22
N ARG A 194 15.63 -11.08 1.28
CA ARG A 194 16.50 -10.60 2.37
C ARG A 194 15.93 -11.03 3.73
N CYS A 195 15.86 -12.35 3.94
CA CYS A 195 15.26 -12.91 5.13
C CYS A 195 16.05 -12.53 6.40
N SER A 196 15.43 -11.78 7.32
CA SER A 196 16.05 -11.38 8.59
C SER A 196 16.42 -12.55 9.49
N LEU A 197 15.84 -13.74 9.23
CA LEU A 197 16.12 -15.00 9.95
C LEU A 197 17.21 -15.85 9.26
N GLY A 198 17.86 -15.36 8.21
CA GLY A 198 18.95 -16.05 7.51
C GLY A 198 18.52 -17.24 6.64
N HIS A 199 17.22 -17.45 6.41
CA HIS A 199 16.74 -18.55 5.59
C HIS A 199 16.65 -18.19 4.10
N LYS A 200 16.68 -19.23 3.25
CA LYS A 200 16.47 -19.08 1.79
C LYS A 200 15.14 -19.73 1.39
N TYR A 201 14.28 -19.00 0.71
CA TYR A 201 13.08 -19.54 0.09
C TYR A 201 13.43 -20.16 -1.28
N PRO A 202 12.86 -21.32 -1.69
CA PRO A 202 11.84 -22.11 -0.98
C PRO A 202 12.40 -23.13 0.04
N ALA A 203 13.70 -23.26 0.22
CA ALA A 203 14.30 -24.24 1.13
C ALA A 203 13.83 -24.06 2.59
N CYS A 204 13.47 -22.85 3.01
CA CYS A 204 12.94 -22.60 4.35
C CYS A 204 11.62 -23.34 4.66
N LYS A 205 10.85 -23.79 3.66
CA LYS A 205 9.64 -24.60 3.85
C LYS A 205 9.91 -25.93 4.56
N CYS A 206 11.11 -26.46 4.38
CA CYS A 206 11.55 -27.72 4.98
C CYS A 206 12.44 -27.49 6.22
N ALA A 207 12.63 -26.23 6.64
CA ALA A 207 13.49 -25.92 7.79
C ALA A 207 12.92 -26.39 9.12
N ARG A 208 11.62 -26.69 9.18
CA ARG A 208 10.90 -27.13 10.38
C ARG A 208 10.10 -28.40 10.09
N ALA A 209 10.10 -29.32 11.04
CA ALA A 209 9.37 -30.59 10.95
C ALA A 209 7.83 -30.40 10.91
N ASP A 210 7.34 -29.29 11.49
CA ASP A 210 5.91 -28.93 11.49
C ASP A 210 5.41 -28.25 10.22
N GLY A 211 6.31 -28.00 9.23
CA GLY A 211 5.99 -27.39 7.94
C GLY A 211 5.71 -25.89 8.01
N LEU A 212 5.86 -25.25 9.17
CA LEU A 212 5.68 -23.80 9.28
C LEU A 212 6.86 -23.05 8.67
N LEU A 213 6.55 -21.94 8.01
CA LEU A 213 7.57 -20.97 7.62
C LEU A 213 8.25 -20.41 8.90
N PRO A 214 9.59 -20.28 8.93
CA PRO A 214 10.30 -19.79 10.12
C PRO A 214 9.80 -18.41 10.60
N CYS A 215 9.44 -17.51 9.69
CA CYS A 215 8.88 -16.19 10.02
C CYS A 215 7.49 -16.30 10.69
N VAL A 216 6.67 -17.29 10.32
CA VAL A 216 5.38 -17.55 11.00
C VAL A 216 5.59 -18.18 12.37
N ALA A 217 6.49 -19.16 12.47
CA ALA A 217 6.81 -19.80 13.73
C ALA A 217 7.33 -18.80 14.77
N GLN A 218 8.30 -17.95 14.38
CA GLN A 218 8.81 -16.90 15.26
C GLN A 218 7.73 -15.87 15.61
N THR A 219 6.81 -15.57 14.72
CA THR A 219 5.64 -14.74 15.02
C THR A 219 4.79 -15.36 16.12
N GLU A 220 4.48 -16.65 16.02
CA GLU A 220 3.72 -17.37 17.06
C GLU A 220 4.45 -17.37 18.40
N GLU A 221 5.76 -17.59 18.42
CA GLU A 221 6.59 -17.53 19.62
C GLU A 221 6.56 -16.14 20.28
N LEU A 222 6.67 -15.07 19.49
CA LEU A 222 6.56 -13.70 19.97
C LEU A 222 5.17 -13.40 20.56
N ILE A 223 4.10 -13.81 19.89
CA ILE A 223 2.74 -13.65 20.42
C ILE A 223 2.59 -14.38 21.76
N ARG A 224 3.11 -15.60 21.87
CA ARG A 224 3.08 -16.38 23.12
C ARG A 224 3.91 -15.74 24.23
N SER A 225 5.07 -15.17 23.92
CA SER A 225 5.93 -14.48 24.89
C SER A 225 5.27 -13.21 25.46
N HIS A 226 4.39 -12.55 24.70
CA HIS A 226 3.59 -11.41 25.14
C HIS A 226 2.29 -11.80 25.88
N ASN A 227 2.11 -13.07 26.23
CA ASN A 227 0.88 -13.61 26.77
C ASN A 227 -0.32 -13.50 25.81
N VAL A 228 -0.69 -14.59 25.17
CA VAL A 228 -1.80 -14.65 24.18
C VAL A 228 -3.10 -14.04 24.72
N ALA A 229 -3.37 -14.16 26.04
CA ALA A 229 -4.53 -13.55 26.67
C ALA A 229 -4.54 -12.02 26.61
N SER A 230 -3.41 -11.38 26.32
CA SER A 230 -3.28 -9.92 26.17
C SER A 230 -3.26 -9.45 24.71
N VAL A 231 -3.17 -10.38 23.74
CA VAL A 231 -3.07 -10.02 22.31
C VAL A 231 -4.45 -10.06 21.67
N ALA A 232 -4.92 -8.90 21.21
CA ALA A 232 -6.21 -8.74 20.54
C ALA A 232 -6.17 -9.25 19.09
N ALA A 233 -5.17 -8.81 18.35
CA ALA A 233 -5.08 -9.07 16.92
C ALA A 233 -3.65 -9.07 16.40
N ILE A 234 -3.49 -9.65 15.21
CA ILE A 234 -2.37 -9.42 14.32
C ILE A 234 -2.86 -8.63 13.11
N ILE A 235 -2.07 -7.65 12.63
CA ILE A 235 -2.32 -6.94 11.38
C ILE A 235 -1.24 -7.28 10.36
N THR A 236 -1.65 -7.53 9.10
CA THR A 236 -0.74 -7.83 7.98
C THR A 236 -1.23 -7.19 6.69
N GLU A 237 -0.30 -6.78 5.83
CA GLU A 237 -0.61 -6.49 4.43
C GLU A 237 -0.51 -7.79 3.60
N PRO A 238 -1.31 -8.00 2.53
CA PRO A 238 -1.16 -9.17 1.64
C PRO A 238 0.17 -9.17 0.88
N ALA A 239 0.55 -7.99 0.37
CA ALA A 239 1.89 -7.64 -0.07
C ALA A 239 2.24 -6.28 0.56
N TYR A 240 3.49 -6.08 0.94
CA TYR A 240 3.87 -4.92 1.75
C TYR A 240 4.11 -3.71 0.85
N GLY A 241 3.21 -2.75 0.95
CA GLY A 241 3.23 -1.59 0.07
C GLY A 241 4.46 -0.71 0.23
N ALA A 242 4.77 -0.29 1.44
CA ALA A 242 5.91 0.58 1.70
C ALA A 242 7.24 -0.18 1.74
N GLY A 243 7.27 -1.34 2.38
CA GLY A 243 8.43 -2.23 2.42
C GLY A 243 8.73 -2.93 1.10
N THR A 244 7.79 -2.90 0.16
CA THR A 244 7.90 -3.52 -1.16
C THR A 244 8.26 -5.01 -1.07
N ILE A 245 7.45 -5.79 -0.34
CA ILE A 245 7.70 -7.22 -0.10
C ILE A 245 6.54 -8.04 -0.61
N MET A 246 6.84 -9.03 -1.45
CA MET A 246 5.91 -10.09 -1.82
C MET A 246 6.14 -11.30 -0.92
N PRO A 247 5.17 -11.64 -0.05
CA PRO A 247 5.29 -12.85 0.77
C PRO A 247 5.18 -14.12 -0.08
N PRO A 248 5.72 -15.25 0.37
CA PRO A 248 5.46 -16.53 -0.29
C PRO A 248 3.99 -16.94 -0.12
N PRO A 249 3.40 -17.66 -1.07
CA PRO A 249 1.96 -17.95 -1.08
C PRO A 249 1.47 -18.81 0.09
N GLU A 250 2.36 -19.47 0.81
CA GLU A 250 2.03 -20.23 2.03
C GLU A 250 1.83 -19.33 3.27
N TYR A 251 2.26 -18.07 3.19
CA TYR A 251 2.32 -17.19 4.36
C TYR A 251 0.94 -16.84 4.93
N LEU A 252 0.02 -16.33 4.11
CA LEU A 252 -1.30 -15.92 4.59
C LEU A 252 -2.14 -17.10 5.11
N PRO A 253 -2.15 -18.29 4.45
CA PRO A 253 -2.75 -19.49 5.01
C PRO A 253 -2.22 -19.86 6.40
N GLN A 254 -0.91 -19.77 6.60
CA GLN A 254 -0.30 -20.09 7.90
C GLN A 254 -0.59 -19.03 8.96
N ILE A 255 -0.76 -17.76 8.59
CA ILE A 255 -1.22 -16.70 9.50
C ILE A 255 -2.66 -16.98 9.96
N GLU A 256 -3.55 -17.37 9.04
CA GLU A 256 -4.92 -17.77 9.39
C GLU A 256 -4.95 -18.97 10.34
N ASP A 257 -4.18 -20.01 10.04
CA ASP A 257 -4.11 -21.20 10.90
C ASP A 257 -3.55 -20.85 12.29
N MET A 258 -2.53 -20.00 12.35
CA MET A 258 -1.93 -19.53 13.60
C MET A 258 -2.94 -18.70 14.41
N LYS A 259 -3.63 -17.72 13.81
CA LYS A 259 -4.61 -16.90 14.53
C LYS A 259 -5.73 -17.74 15.11
N ASN A 260 -6.18 -18.78 14.38
CA ASN A 260 -7.22 -19.70 14.83
C ASN A 260 -6.75 -20.53 16.03
N ARG A 261 -5.51 -21.07 16.00
CA ARG A 261 -4.93 -21.82 17.13
C ARG A 261 -4.75 -20.95 18.39
N LEU A 262 -4.44 -19.67 18.22
CA LEU A 262 -4.19 -18.74 19.31
C LEU A 262 -5.45 -18.05 19.83
N GLY A 263 -6.55 -18.08 19.11
CA GLY A 263 -7.79 -17.37 19.48
C GLY A 263 -7.59 -15.84 19.49
N ILE A 264 -6.85 -15.32 18.52
CA ILE A 264 -6.67 -13.88 18.29
C ILE A 264 -7.32 -13.48 16.97
N LEU A 265 -7.57 -12.17 16.77
CA LEU A 265 -8.11 -11.69 15.51
C LEU A 265 -6.99 -11.48 14.48
N TRP A 266 -7.38 -11.52 13.18
CA TRP A 266 -6.54 -11.12 12.07
C TRP A 266 -7.17 -9.97 11.29
N ILE A 267 -6.44 -8.86 11.22
CA ILE A 267 -6.76 -7.70 10.39
C ILE A 267 -5.90 -7.79 9.13
N VAL A 268 -6.53 -7.88 7.95
CA VAL A 268 -5.80 -7.75 6.68
C VAL A 268 -5.90 -6.31 6.20
N ASP A 269 -4.75 -5.67 5.99
CA ASP A 269 -4.68 -4.31 5.48
C ASP A 269 -4.61 -4.32 3.96
N GLU A 270 -5.75 -4.06 3.32
CA GLU A 270 -5.94 -4.00 1.87
C GLU A 270 -5.93 -2.56 1.33
N VAL A 271 -5.51 -1.61 2.14
CA VAL A 271 -5.49 -0.19 1.77
C VAL A 271 -4.73 0.03 0.46
N LEU A 272 -3.66 -0.73 0.21
CA LEU A 272 -2.91 -0.62 -1.04
C LEU A 272 -3.26 -1.72 -2.05
N MET A 273 -3.39 -2.97 -1.60
CA MET A 273 -3.51 -4.13 -2.50
C MET A 273 -4.93 -4.39 -2.99
N GLY A 274 -5.93 -3.76 -2.39
CA GLY A 274 -7.33 -3.92 -2.79
C GLY A 274 -7.65 -3.35 -4.17
N PHE A 275 -8.80 -3.78 -4.69
CA PHE A 275 -9.43 -3.28 -5.91
C PHE A 275 -8.61 -3.51 -7.18
N GLY A 276 -8.09 -4.73 -7.35
CA GLY A 276 -7.46 -5.16 -8.60
C GLY A 276 -5.94 -5.10 -8.63
N ARG A 277 -5.27 -4.51 -7.63
CA ARG A 277 -3.82 -4.24 -7.65
C ARG A 277 -2.96 -5.47 -7.93
N LEU A 278 -3.27 -6.63 -7.33
CA LEU A 278 -2.56 -7.90 -7.55
C LEU A 278 -3.25 -8.85 -8.55
N GLY A 279 -4.22 -8.35 -9.33
CA GLY A 279 -4.96 -9.16 -10.29
C GLY A 279 -6.14 -9.94 -9.69
N ALA A 280 -6.53 -9.64 -8.46
CA ALA A 280 -7.74 -10.10 -7.79
C ALA A 280 -8.45 -8.92 -7.14
N TRP A 281 -9.72 -9.04 -6.72
CA TRP A 281 -10.43 -7.96 -6.05
C TRP A 281 -9.67 -7.44 -4.82
N PHE A 282 -9.16 -8.36 -4.01
CA PHE A 282 -8.33 -8.04 -2.84
C PHE A 282 -7.04 -8.85 -2.89
N GLY A 283 -5.97 -8.28 -2.34
CA GLY A 283 -4.64 -8.87 -2.38
C GLY A 283 -4.59 -10.24 -1.71
N HIS A 284 -5.28 -10.42 -0.57
CA HIS A 284 -5.32 -11.71 0.13
C HIS A 284 -6.02 -12.84 -0.65
N GLN A 285 -6.68 -12.51 -1.77
CA GLN A 285 -7.32 -13.47 -2.68
C GLN A 285 -6.42 -13.84 -3.88
N ALA A 286 -5.30 -13.14 -4.07
CA ALA A 286 -4.46 -13.32 -5.24
C ALA A 286 -3.58 -14.56 -5.12
N ASP A 287 -3.53 -15.39 -6.18
CA ASP A 287 -2.77 -16.65 -6.24
C ASP A 287 -1.27 -16.48 -5.95
N CYS A 288 -0.74 -15.26 -6.11
CA CYS A 288 0.67 -14.95 -5.85
C CYS A 288 1.02 -14.83 -4.36
N VAL A 289 0.02 -14.67 -3.47
CA VAL A 289 0.22 -14.49 -2.02
C VAL A 289 -0.56 -15.49 -1.16
N THR A 290 -1.38 -16.34 -1.77
CA THR A 290 -2.13 -17.36 -1.04
C THR A 290 -2.27 -18.65 -1.85
N THR A 291 -2.19 -19.82 -1.18
CA THR A 291 -2.38 -21.15 -1.78
C THR A 291 -3.81 -21.66 -1.66
N ARG A 292 -4.65 -20.96 -0.89
CA ARG A 292 -6.07 -21.26 -0.68
C ARG A 292 -6.82 -20.00 -0.26
N PRO A 293 -8.15 -19.97 -0.41
CA PRO A 293 -8.95 -18.91 0.20
C PRO A 293 -8.69 -18.80 1.71
N VAL A 294 -8.55 -17.58 2.20
CA VAL A 294 -8.34 -17.24 3.61
C VAL A 294 -9.40 -16.28 4.11
N LYS A 295 -9.72 -16.34 5.42
CA LYS A 295 -10.78 -15.56 6.05
C LYS A 295 -10.22 -14.70 7.18
N PRO A 296 -9.91 -13.43 6.91
CA PRO A 296 -9.60 -12.47 7.97
C PRO A 296 -10.85 -12.17 8.81
N ASP A 297 -10.66 -11.64 10.01
CA ASP A 297 -11.76 -11.17 10.85
C ASP A 297 -12.16 -9.73 10.50
N MET A 298 -11.20 -8.95 10.02
CA MET A 298 -11.41 -7.57 9.52
C MET A 298 -10.51 -7.27 8.33
N MET A 299 -10.95 -6.34 7.49
CA MET A 299 -10.19 -5.83 6.35
C MET A 299 -10.28 -4.31 6.28
N THR A 300 -9.13 -3.63 6.18
CA THR A 300 -9.08 -2.17 6.02
C THR A 300 -8.94 -1.79 4.55
N LEU A 301 -9.68 -0.77 4.12
CA LEU A 301 -9.78 -0.31 2.73
C LEU A 301 -9.57 1.20 2.63
N ALA A 302 -8.95 1.65 1.53
CA ALA A 302 -8.91 3.04 1.09
C ALA A 302 -8.47 3.10 -0.39
N LYS A 303 -7.86 4.18 -0.82
CA LYS A 303 -7.20 4.34 -2.14
C LYS A 303 -8.07 3.85 -3.30
N GLY A 304 -7.89 2.60 -3.71
CA GLY A 304 -8.62 1.97 -4.81
C GLY A 304 -10.14 1.95 -4.64
N ILE A 305 -10.69 2.10 -3.43
CA ILE A 305 -12.15 2.15 -3.19
C ILE A 305 -12.83 3.29 -3.96
N THR A 306 -12.11 4.40 -4.17
CA THR A 306 -12.55 5.53 -4.99
C THR A 306 -11.62 5.79 -6.18
N SER A 307 -10.61 4.95 -6.41
CA SER A 307 -9.45 5.26 -7.26
C SER A 307 -8.86 6.64 -6.94
N SER A 308 -8.92 7.04 -5.68
CA SER A 308 -8.45 8.31 -5.13
C SER A 308 -9.11 9.56 -5.72
N ALA A 309 -10.26 9.43 -6.40
CA ALA A 309 -11.03 10.58 -6.85
C ALA A 309 -11.49 11.47 -5.69
N LEU A 310 -11.83 10.85 -4.54
CA LEU A 310 -12.09 11.53 -3.26
C LEU A 310 -11.60 10.66 -2.08
N PRO A 311 -11.27 11.29 -0.93
CA PRO A 311 -10.84 10.56 0.27
C PRO A 311 -11.95 9.67 0.82
N LEU A 312 -11.64 8.39 1.04
CA LEU A 312 -12.52 7.45 1.73
C LEU A 312 -11.69 6.31 2.30
N GLY A 313 -12.06 5.86 3.50
CA GLY A 313 -11.59 4.61 4.11
C GLY A 313 -12.78 3.76 4.55
N ALA A 314 -12.54 2.48 4.78
CA ALA A 314 -13.54 1.57 5.31
C ALA A 314 -12.91 0.41 6.06
N VAL A 315 -13.67 -0.18 6.97
CA VAL A 315 -13.38 -1.45 7.63
C VAL A 315 -14.52 -2.41 7.32
N VAL A 316 -14.21 -3.52 6.67
CA VAL A 316 -15.12 -4.66 6.52
C VAL A 316 -14.89 -5.58 7.71
N VAL A 317 -15.96 -6.06 8.33
CA VAL A 317 -15.90 -6.93 9.50
C VAL A 317 -16.60 -8.26 9.23
N SER A 318 -16.14 -9.31 9.93
CA SER A 318 -16.77 -10.63 9.90
C SER A 318 -18.16 -10.61 10.53
N LYS A 319 -18.94 -11.69 10.30
CA LYS A 319 -20.28 -11.81 10.87
C LYS A 319 -20.25 -11.78 12.40
N GLU A 320 -19.30 -12.43 13.03
CA GLU A 320 -19.18 -12.49 14.50
C GLU A 320 -18.93 -11.09 15.08
N ILE A 321 -18.05 -10.33 14.46
CA ILE A 321 -17.79 -8.94 14.87
C ILE A 321 -19.01 -8.05 14.55
N ALA A 322 -19.67 -8.24 13.42
CA ALA A 322 -20.87 -7.49 13.06
C ALA A 322 -22.00 -7.71 14.07
N ASP A 323 -22.27 -8.97 14.45
CA ASP A 323 -23.30 -9.33 15.43
C ASP A 323 -22.98 -8.70 16.81
N PHE A 324 -21.70 -8.72 17.22
CA PHE A 324 -21.26 -8.03 18.44
C PHE A 324 -21.50 -6.52 18.36
N MET A 325 -21.11 -5.88 17.27
CA MET A 325 -21.28 -4.43 17.08
C MET A 325 -22.75 -4.03 17.06
N ASP A 326 -23.65 -4.87 16.54
CA ASP A 326 -25.08 -4.65 16.58
C ASP A 326 -25.68 -4.77 17.99
N SER A 327 -25.03 -5.53 18.88
CA SER A 327 -25.49 -5.76 20.26
C SER A 327 -25.13 -4.62 21.21
N ILE A 328 -24.24 -3.69 20.82
CA ILE A 328 -23.76 -2.61 21.66
C ILE A 328 -24.07 -1.24 21.09
N ARG A 329 -24.11 -0.21 21.94
CA ARG A 329 -24.10 1.18 21.51
C ARG A 329 -22.65 1.66 21.49
N TRP A 330 -22.04 1.68 20.30
CA TRP A 330 -20.66 2.11 20.14
C TRP A 330 -20.57 3.65 19.95
N ASN A 331 -19.99 4.33 20.94
CA ASN A 331 -19.80 5.77 20.91
C ASN A 331 -18.57 6.17 20.08
N HIS A 332 -18.62 5.93 18.78
CA HIS A 332 -17.55 6.27 17.83
C HIS A 332 -18.06 7.23 16.77
N VAL A 333 -17.58 8.46 16.81
CA VAL A 333 -17.97 9.51 15.88
C VAL A 333 -16.76 9.94 15.06
N CYS A 334 -16.89 9.85 13.75
CA CYS A 334 -15.99 10.42 12.78
C CYS A 334 -16.81 11.35 11.89
N THR A 335 -16.62 12.66 11.98
CA THR A 335 -17.50 13.69 11.40
C THR A 335 -17.83 13.43 9.93
N PHE A 336 -16.84 13.14 9.11
CA PHE A 336 -17.00 12.99 7.66
C PHE A 336 -17.07 11.54 7.18
N ALA A 337 -17.15 10.55 8.08
CA ALA A 337 -17.33 9.16 7.69
C ALA A 337 -18.60 8.99 6.86
N GLY A 338 -18.51 8.32 5.73
CA GLY A 338 -19.66 8.11 4.85
C GLY A 338 -20.21 9.40 4.19
N HIS A 339 -19.38 10.42 4.01
CA HIS A 339 -19.76 11.68 3.33
C HIS A 339 -20.40 11.38 1.97
N PRO A 340 -21.61 11.88 1.66
CA PRO A 340 -22.39 11.46 0.48
C PRO A 340 -21.61 11.55 -0.83
N VAL A 341 -20.85 12.62 -1.03
CA VAL A 341 -20.08 12.83 -2.26
C VAL A 341 -18.92 11.83 -2.38
N CYS A 342 -18.27 11.47 -1.25
CA CYS A 342 -17.23 10.44 -1.23
C CYS A 342 -17.83 9.05 -1.47
N MET A 343 -19.04 8.81 -0.95
CA MET A 343 -19.77 7.56 -1.19
C MET A 343 -20.20 7.42 -2.65
N ALA A 344 -20.62 8.53 -3.29
CA ALA A 344 -20.89 8.54 -4.74
C ALA A 344 -19.62 8.22 -5.54
N ALA A 345 -18.48 8.83 -5.20
CA ALA A 345 -17.20 8.49 -5.84
C ALA A 345 -16.89 6.99 -5.73
N ALA A 346 -17.10 6.39 -4.54
CA ALA A 346 -16.92 4.96 -4.35
C ALA A 346 -17.90 4.12 -5.18
N LYS A 347 -19.19 4.46 -5.16
CA LYS A 347 -20.21 3.74 -5.94
C LYS A 347 -19.83 3.67 -7.41
N TYR A 348 -19.64 4.81 -8.04
CA TYR A 348 -19.36 4.88 -9.47
C TYR A 348 -17.98 4.28 -9.82
N ASN A 349 -17.01 4.39 -8.93
CA ASN A 349 -15.75 3.69 -9.10
C ASN A 349 -15.90 2.17 -9.04
N LEU A 350 -16.58 1.63 -8.04
CA LEU A 350 -16.78 0.17 -7.92
C LEU A 350 -17.58 -0.38 -9.11
N GLU A 351 -18.65 0.31 -9.54
CA GLU A 351 -19.39 -0.04 -10.75
C GLU A 351 -18.50 -0.03 -12.01
N TYR A 352 -17.61 0.97 -12.13
CA TYR A 352 -16.63 1.05 -13.23
C TYR A 352 -15.64 -0.13 -13.18
N LEU A 353 -15.10 -0.45 -12.00
CA LEU A 353 -14.16 -1.57 -11.84
C LEU A 353 -14.82 -2.91 -12.18
N ILE A 354 -16.07 -3.14 -11.77
CA ILE A 354 -16.87 -4.34 -12.08
C ILE A 354 -17.13 -4.41 -13.59
N LYS A 355 -17.73 -3.36 -14.17
CA LYS A 355 -18.08 -3.29 -15.60
C LYS A 355 -16.91 -3.54 -16.53
N ASN A 356 -15.73 -3.08 -16.16
CA ASN A 356 -14.53 -3.19 -16.98
C ASN A 356 -13.64 -4.39 -16.64
N ASP A 357 -14.04 -5.22 -15.69
CA ASP A 357 -13.26 -6.37 -15.17
C ASP A 357 -11.80 -5.99 -14.87
N ILE A 358 -11.64 -4.94 -14.08
CA ILE A 358 -10.31 -4.37 -13.79
C ILE A 358 -9.36 -5.37 -13.13
N PRO A 359 -9.78 -6.24 -12.20
CA PRO A 359 -8.89 -7.26 -11.66
C PRO A 359 -8.32 -8.21 -12.72
N ALA A 360 -9.12 -8.68 -13.68
CA ALA A 360 -8.64 -9.55 -14.75
C ALA A 360 -7.68 -8.82 -15.69
N LYS A 361 -8.00 -7.57 -16.07
CA LYS A 361 -7.08 -6.73 -16.87
C LYS A 361 -5.74 -6.52 -16.17
N SER A 362 -5.75 -6.23 -14.89
CA SER A 362 -4.53 -6.09 -14.10
C SER A 362 -3.72 -7.38 -14.06
N LYS A 363 -4.38 -8.55 -13.93
CA LYS A 363 -3.73 -9.87 -13.97
C LYS A 363 -3.04 -10.12 -15.32
N GLU A 364 -3.75 -9.88 -16.42
CA GLU A 364 -3.23 -10.04 -17.77
C GLU A 364 -2.04 -9.11 -18.04
N ALA A 365 -2.20 -7.82 -17.76
CA ALA A 365 -1.14 -6.83 -17.89
C ALA A 365 0.09 -7.19 -17.03
N GLY A 366 -0.13 -7.73 -15.84
CA GLY A 366 0.92 -8.20 -14.96
C GLY A 366 1.73 -9.37 -15.52
N VAL A 367 1.08 -10.33 -16.19
CA VAL A 367 1.77 -11.44 -16.86
C VAL A 367 2.68 -10.92 -17.98
N TYR A 368 2.17 -9.98 -18.78
CA TYR A 368 2.94 -9.35 -19.84
C TYR A 368 4.16 -8.59 -19.29
N PHE A 369 3.93 -7.76 -18.27
CA PHE A 369 4.98 -6.93 -17.70
C PHE A 369 6.07 -7.75 -17.00
N ARG A 370 5.71 -8.88 -16.36
CA ARG A 370 6.67 -9.83 -15.78
C ARG A 370 7.66 -10.32 -16.82
N ALA A 371 7.18 -10.76 -17.99
CA ALA A 371 8.05 -11.26 -19.05
C ALA A 371 9.05 -10.19 -19.52
N GLY A 372 8.60 -8.94 -19.64
CA GLY A 372 9.48 -7.81 -19.95
C GLY A 372 10.53 -7.53 -18.87
N LEU A 373 10.15 -7.59 -17.58
CA LEU A 373 11.11 -7.44 -16.48
C LEU A 373 12.12 -8.58 -16.43
N GLU A 374 11.73 -9.80 -16.72
CA GLU A 374 12.63 -10.96 -16.80
C GLU A 374 13.63 -10.83 -17.96
N ASP A 375 13.18 -10.30 -19.10
CA ASP A 375 14.07 -9.95 -20.22
C ASP A 375 15.08 -8.86 -19.82
N LEU A 376 14.64 -7.79 -19.13
CA LEU A 376 15.54 -6.77 -18.58
C LEU A 376 16.55 -7.38 -17.59
N ALA A 377 16.11 -8.28 -16.70
CA ALA A 377 17.01 -8.95 -15.76
C ALA A 377 18.07 -9.84 -16.42
N SER A 378 17.81 -10.28 -17.65
CA SER A 378 18.80 -11.01 -18.45
C SER A 378 19.89 -10.11 -19.02
N LYS A 379 19.60 -8.83 -19.23
CA LYS A 379 20.48 -7.81 -19.82
C LYS A 379 21.26 -7.03 -18.77
N HIS A 380 20.66 -6.79 -17.60
CA HIS A 380 21.21 -5.95 -16.54
C HIS A 380 21.69 -6.76 -15.34
N SER A 381 22.97 -6.63 -15.02
CA SER A 381 23.59 -7.35 -13.89
C SER A 381 23.09 -6.85 -12.53
N THR A 382 22.58 -5.64 -12.48
CA THR A 382 22.11 -4.97 -11.27
C THR A 382 20.67 -5.33 -10.85
N ILE A 383 19.90 -6.04 -11.68
CA ILE A 383 18.56 -6.54 -11.31
C ILE A 383 18.70 -7.86 -10.56
N GLY A 384 18.69 -7.80 -9.22
CA GLY A 384 18.93 -8.99 -8.36
C GLY A 384 17.69 -9.84 -8.12
N PHE A 385 16.49 -9.22 -8.07
CA PHE A 385 15.23 -9.93 -7.84
C PHE A 385 14.06 -9.15 -8.41
N ILE A 386 13.07 -9.89 -8.92
CA ILE A 386 11.78 -9.37 -9.37
C ILE A 386 10.68 -10.07 -8.59
N GLY A 387 9.90 -9.28 -7.86
CA GLY A 387 8.68 -9.71 -7.17
C GLY A 387 7.49 -8.91 -7.64
N GLY A 388 6.31 -9.49 -7.60
CA GLY A 388 5.09 -8.76 -7.95
C GLY A 388 4.09 -9.56 -8.76
N ALA A 389 2.90 -8.96 -8.92
CA ALA A 389 1.83 -9.44 -9.77
C ALA A 389 0.87 -8.28 -10.07
N GLY A 390 0.04 -8.44 -11.09
CA GLY A 390 -0.88 -7.39 -11.50
C GLY A 390 -0.13 -6.09 -11.78
N MET A 391 -0.56 -5.01 -11.14
CA MET A 391 0.06 -3.70 -11.22
C MET A 391 0.77 -3.30 -9.91
N PHE A 392 1.47 -4.24 -9.28
CA PHE A 392 2.38 -3.99 -8.16
C PHE A 392 3.67 -4.79 -8.32
N TRP A 393 4.80 -4.11 -8.46
CA TRP A 393 6.09 -4.71 -8.80
C TRP A 393 7.20 -4.19 -7.90
N GLN A 394 8.11 -5.10 -7.58
CA GLN A 394 9.35 -4.88 -6.84
C GLN A 394 10.53 -5.31 -7.70
N VAL A 395 11.58 -4.49 -7.75
CA VAL A 395 12.88 -4.88 -8.28
C VAL A 395 13.94 -4.55 -7.24
N GLU A 396 14.66 -5.57 -6.77
CA GLU A 396 15.84 -5.39 -5.92
C GLU A 396 17.06 -5.07 -6.77
N ILE A 397 17.74 -3.98 -6.43
CA ILE A 397 18.91 -3.48 -7.13
C ILE A 397 20.16 -3.89 -6.33
N VAL A 398 21.08 -4.59 -6.99
CA VAL A 398 22.27 -5.15 -6.37
C VAL A 398 23.53 -4.82 -7.19
N LYS A 399 24.70 -4.81 -6.54
CA LYS A 399 25.99 -4.78 -7.22
C LYS A 399 26.32 -6.14 -7.84
N ASP A 400 25.97 -7.19 -7.14
CA ASP A 400 26.26 -8.57 -7.52
C ASP A 400 25.06 -9.47 -7.18
N LYS A 401 24.61 -10.26 -8.18
CA LYS A 401 23.45 -11.14 -8.05
C LYS A 401 23.66 -12.33 -7.12
N ASP A 402 24.89 -12.87 -7.12
CA ASP A 402 25.21 -14.12 -6.40
C ASP A 402 25.33 -13.84 -4.90
N THR A 403 26.03 -12.78 -4.54
CA THR A 403 26.21 -12.35 -3.15
C THR A 403 25.04 -11.54 -2.64
N ARG A 404 24.20 -10.97 -3.53
CA ARG A 404 23.13 -10.00 -3.25
C ARG A 404 23.66 -8.71 -2.60
N GLU A 405 24.91 -8.33 -2.89
CA GLU A 405 25.51 -7.12 -2.33
C GLU A 405 24.71 -5.89 -2.76
N ALA A 406 24.28 -5.10 -1.78
CA ALA A 406 23.53 -3.87 -2.01
C ALA A 406 24.47 -2.69 -2.28
N PHE A 407 24.05 -1.70 -3.04
CA PHE A 407 24.78 -0.45 -3.25
C PHE A 407 24.83 0.39 -1.97
N VAL A 408 23.71 0.47 -1.27
CA VAL A 408 23.61 1.14 0.04
C VAL A 408 23.41 0.07 1.10
N PRO A 409 24.33 -0.05 2.10
CA PRO A 409 24.22 -1.03 3.17
C PRO A 409 22.91 -0.91 3.94
N GLU A 410 22.31 -2.06 4.32
CA GLU A 410 21.00 -2.10 4.99
C GLU A 410 20.99 -1.46 6.39
N ASP A 411 22.13 -1.44 7.09
CA ASP A 411 22.30 -0.77 8.38
C ASP A 411 22.24 0.76 8.28
N ARG A 412 22.42 1.29 7.06
CA ARG A 412 22.32 2.71 6.75
C ARG A 412 20.99 3.11 6.11
N PHE A 413 19.96 2.28 6.22
CA PHE A 413 18.59 2.68 5.90
C PHE A 413 18.09 3.81 6.82
N THR A 414 18.77 4.93 6.69
CA THR A 414 18.26 6.20 7.10
C THR A 414 17.52 6.71 5.89
N THR A 415 16.21 6.63 5.92
CA THR A 415 15.40 7.29 4.92
C THR A 415 15.95 8.70 4.74
N PHE A 416 16.39 9.03 3.52
CA PHE A 416 16.82 10.38 3.12
C PHE A 416 18.09 10.97 3.77
N SER A 417 18.96 10.19 4.37
CA SER A 417 20.27 10.69 4.83
C SER A 417 21.41 10.38 3.86
N GLY A 418 22.35 11.30 3.72
CA GLY A 418 23.51 11.19 2.82
C GLY A 418 23.27 11.82 1.45
N ASP A 419 24.16 11.55 0.51
CA ASP A 419 24.05 12.03 -0.87
C ASP A 419 23.03 11.19 -1.64
N LEU A 420 21.77 11.60 -1.60
CA LEU A 420 20.64 10.92 -2.23
C LEU A 420 20.81 10.79 -3.74
N SER A 421 21.59 11.69 -4.38
CA SER A 421 21.82 11.66 -5.82
C SER A 421 22.58 10.41 -6.28
N LYS A 422 23.24 9.71 -5.35
CA LYS A 422 23.96 8.45 -5.60
C LYS A 422 23.16 7.20 -5.22
N TRP A 423 21.93 7.35 -4.76
CA TRP A 423 21.11 6.19 -4.47
C TRP A 423 20.62 5.56 -5.77
N PRO A 424 20.72 4.23 -5.91
CA PRO A 424 20.26 3.53 -7.11
C PRO A 424 18.87 3.89 -7.53
N ILE A 425 17.96 4.00 -6.56
CA ILE A 425 16.55 4.33 -6.83
C ILE A 425 16.37 5.74 -7.43
N HIS A 426 17.16 6.73 -6.99
CA HIS A 426 17.08 8.09 -7.54
C HIS A 426 17.67 8.14 -8.94
N LEU A 427 18.80 7.51 -9.19
CA LEU A 427 19.40 7.41 -10.53
C LEU A 427 18.41 6.77 -11.52
N ILE A 428 17.73 5.70 -11.12
CA ILE A 428 16.71 5.05 -11.95
C ILE A 428 15.50 5.96 -12.16
N SER A 429 14.97 6.58 -11.10
CA SER A 429 13.79 7.43 -11.18
C SER A 429 14.04 8.65 -12.08
N ASP A 430 15.19 9.30 -11.95
CA ASP A 430 15.56 10.47 -12.75
C ASP A 430 15.75 10.09 -14.22
N ALA A 431 16.47 9.02 -14.51
CA ALA A 431 16.68 8.56 -15.89
C ALA A 431 15.36 8.07 -16.55
N ALA A 432 14.47 7.41 -15.81
CA ALA A 432 13.16 7.04 -16.33
C ALA A 432 12.28 8.28 -16.61
N ALA A 433 12.36 9.32 -15.76
CA ALA A 433 11.65 10.57 -15.95
C ALA A 433 12.10 11.31 -17.22
N GLU A 434 13.38 11.23 -17.63
CA GLU A 434 13.87 11.72 -18.91
C GLU A 434 13.17 11.07 -20.11
N LYS A 435 12.73 9.81 -19.96
CA LYS A 435 11.93 9.06 -20.94
C LYS A 435 10.42 9.27 -20.78
N GLY A 436 9.99 10.19 -19.90
CA GLY A 436 8.61 10.52 -19.67
C GLY A 436 7.85 9.44 -18.88
N VAL A 437 8.54 8.70 -18.01
CA VAL A 437 7.96 7.68 -17.12
C VAL A 437 8.33 7.96 -15.68
N LEU A 438 7.34 8.00 -14.78
CA LEU A 438 7.56 8.16 -13.35
C LEU A 438 7.57 6.78 -12.68
N VAL A 439 8.67 6.44 -12.06
CA VAL A 439 8.85 5.28 -11.17
C VAL A 439 9.54 5.73 -9.89
N GLY A 440 9.56 4.92 -8.85
CA GLY A 440 10.24 5.34 -7.62
C GLY A 440 10.30 4.26 -6.55
N GLY A 441 10.68 4.66 -5.35
CA GLY A 441 10.75 3.79 -4.16
C GLY A 441 11.11 4.62 -2.94
N PHE A 442 10.94 4.02 -1.76
CA PHE A 442 11.28 4.66 -0.47
C PHE A 442 12.56 4.09 0.15
N VAL A 443 13.11 3.03 -0.43
CA VAL A 443 14.33 2.37 0.06
C VAL A 443 15.38 2.40 -1.03
N PRO A 444 16.65 2.62 -0.69
CA PRO A 444 17.70 2.96 -1.67
C PRO A 444 17.92 1.92 -2.76
N ASN A 445 17.79 0.64 -2.40
CA ASN A 445 18.10 -0.48 -3.30
C ASN A 445 16.87 -1.18 -3.87
N THR A 446 15.67 -0.60 -3.72
CA THR A 446 14.44 -1.25 -4.18
C THR A 446 13.61 -0.30 -5.03
N LEU A 447 13.44 -0.65 -6.29
CA LEU A 447 12.49 0.00 -7.17
C LEU A 447 11.10 -0.58 -6.91
N ARG A 448 10.16 0.29 -6.60
CA ARG A 448 8.75 -0.02 -6.46
C ARG A 448 7.97 0.65 -7.57
N MET A 449 7.15 -0.09 -8.29
CA MET A 449 6.42 0.42 -9.43
C MET A 449 5.10 -0.31 -9.68
N GLY A 450 4.21 0.34 -10.40
CA GLY A 450 2.94 -0.20 -10.84
C GLY A 450 2.01 0.91 -11.29
N GLY A 451 1.50 0.78 -12.50
CA GLY A 451 0.55 1.73 -13.10
C GLY A 451 -0.87 1.60 -12.52
N ALA A 452 -1.80 2.28 -13.14
CA ALA A 452 -3.22 2.00 -12.95
C ALA A 452 -3.52 0.55 -13.37
N CYS A 453 -4.57 -0.03 -12.80
CA CYS A 453 -4.91 -1.43 -13.08
C CYS A 453 -5.44 -1.66 -14.50
N ASN A 454 -5.68 -0.60 -15.25
CA ASN A 454 -6.07 -0.59 -16.67
C ASN A 454 -4.93 -0.15 -17.60
N THR A 455 -3.67 -0.13 -17.15
CA THR A 455 -2.49 0.21 -17.96
C THR A 455 -2.45 -0.65 -19.22
N THR A 456 -2.26 0.00 -20.37
CA THR A 456 -2.24 -0.69 -21.67
C THR A 456 -0.89 -1.33 -21.98
N LYS A 457 -0.87 -2.21 -22.97
CA LYS A 457 0.37 -2.86 -23.43
C LYS A 457 1.39 -1.83 -23.94
N GLU A 458 0.95 -0.84 -24.70
CA GLU A 458 1.79 0.24 -25.22
C GLU A 458 2.40 1.09 -24.10
N GLU A 459 1.65 1.31 -23.05
CA GLU A 459 2.16 1.99 -21.85
C GLU A 459 3.20 1.12 -21.10
N LEU A 460 2.96 -0.20 -21.01
CA LEU A 460 3.92 -1.13 -20.42
C LEU A 460 5.22 -1.20 -21.24
N ASP A 461 5.13 -1.23 -22.58
CA ASP A 461 6.31 -1.21 -23.45
C ASP A 461 7.13 0.08 -23.22
N LYS A 462 6.45 1.23 -23.13
CA LYS A 462 7.11 2.51 -22.80
C LYS A 462 7.82 2.47 -21.45
N VAL A 463 7.24 1.81 -20.45
CA VAL A 463 7.87 1.64 -19.13
C VAL A 463 9.11 0.75 -19.24
N LEU A 464 9.02 -0.38 -19.94
CA LEU A 464 10.14 -1.30 -20.13
C LEU A 464 11.31 -0.64 -20.85
N ASP A 465 11.04 0.14 -21.91
CA ASP A 465 12.07 0.91 -22.62
C ASP A 465 12.73 1.97 -21.72
N ALA A 466 11.94 2.65 -20.88
CA ALA A 466 12.47 3.62 -19.92
C ALA A 466 13.32 2.96 -18.84
N LEU A 467 12.95 1.76 -18.38
CA LEU A 467 13.73 0.99 -17.41
C LEU A 467 15.02 0.47 -18.01
N ASP A 468 15.03 -0.03 -19.25
CA ASP A 468 16.26 -0.47 -19.95
C ASP A 468 17.28 0.67 -20.02
N TYR A 469 16.82 1.86 -20.42
CA TYR A 469 17.64 3.08 -20.40
C TYR A 469 18.13 3.42 -19.00
N ALA A 470 17.27 3.37 -17.99
CA ALA A 470 17.60 3.75 -16.62
C ALA A 470 18.59 2.79 -15.96
N PHE A 471 18.43 1.47 -16.15
CA PHE A 471 19.40 0.49 -15.66
C PHE A 471 20.73 0.58 -16.40
N THR A 472 20.74 0.85 -17.70
CA THR A 472 21.98 1.14 -18.45
C THR A 472 22.69 2.37 -17.89
N HIS A 473 21.95 3.43 -17.53
CA HIS A 473 22.52 4.63 -16.91
C HIS A 473 23.09 4.32 -15.51
N LEU A 474 22.35 3.59 -14.69
CA LEU A 474 22.80 3.17 -13.36
C LEU A 474 24.11 2.39 -13.43
N GLU A 475 24.19 1.36 -14.30
CA GLU A 475 25.36 0.51 -14.43
C GLU A 475 26.59 1.28 -14.89
N LYS A 476 26.45 2.21 -15.82
CA LYS A 476 27.55 3.11 -16.25
C LYS A 476 28.01 4.07 -15.16
N THR A 477 27.14 4.38 -14.20
CA THR A 477 27.42 5.38 -13.15
C THR A 477 28.04 4.74 -11.90
N LEU A 478 27.61 3.53 -11.55
CA LEU A 478 27.95 2.89 -10.26
C LEU A 478 28.82 1.64 -10.37
N LEU A 479 28.96 1.01 -11.55
CA LEU A 479 29.84 -0.13 -11.84
C LEU A 479 31.02 0.29 -12.71
#